data_b1fb60fa98d016d552bb66c8f05cff15
#
_entry.id   b1fb60fa98d016d552bb66c8f05cff15
#
_cell.length_a   1.000
_cell.length_b   1.000
_cell.length_c   1.000
_cell.angle_alpha   90.00
_cell.angle_beta   90.00
_cell.angle_gamma   90.00
#
_symmetry.space_group_name_H-M   'P 1'
#
loop_
_entity.id
_entity.type
_entity.pdbx_description
1 polymer ?
#
loop_
_entity_poly.entity_id
_entity_poly.type
_entity_poly.pdbx_seq_one_letter_code
_entity_poly.pdbx_strand_id
1 'polypeptide(L)'
;AKRERNEVERKARELLEMLGMEHRINHKPAELSGGEQQRVAIARALINSPAVLLADEPSGNLDSKNREEIHQLFFTLRDTLGQTVVIVTHDEQLARMSDREIVMIDGMIRP
;
A
#
# COMPACT_ATOMS: atom_id res chain seq x y z
N ALA A 1 -16.37 -1.52 22.36
CA ALA A 1 -15.90 -1.19 23.69
C ALA A 1 -14.71 -0.24 23.65
N LYS A 2 -14.44 0.47 24.75
CA LYS A 2 -13.33 1.45 24.86
C LYS A 2 -11.97 0.83 24.51
N ARG A 3 -11.74 -0.39 24.94
CA ARG A 3 -10.46 -1.09 24.76
C ARG A 3 -10.18 -1.35 23.28
N GLU A 4 -11.19 -1.82 22.56
CA GLU A 4 -11.07 -2.09 21.13
C GLU A 4 -10.84 -0.80 20.35
N ARG A 5 -11.55 0.27 20.71
CA ARG A 5 -11.38 1.57 20.07
C ARG A 5 -9.96 2.11 20.25
N ASN A 6 -9.42 2.01 21.47
CA ASN A 6 -8.06 2.49 21.75
C ASN A 6 -7.00 1.68 20.99
N GLU A 7 -7.20 0.40 20.83
CA GLU A 7 -6.31 -0.46 20.06
C GLU A 7 -6.35 -0.11 18.57
N VAL A 8 -7.55 0.14 18.03
CA VAL A 8 -7.71 0.55 16.64
C VAL A 8 -7.05 1.90 16.39
N GLU A 9 -7.25 2.88 17.27
CA GLU A 9 -6.64 4.20 17.14
C GLU A 9 -5.12 4.12 17.20
N ARG A 10 -4.58 3.34 18.12
CA ARG A 10 -3.14 3.14 18.23
C ARG A 10 -2.57 2.52 16.96
N LYS A 11 -3.22 1.48 16.47
CA LYS A 11 -2.78 0.80 15.25
C LYS A 11 -2.84 1.73 14.04
N ALA A 12 -3.89 2.53 13.94
CA ALA A 12 -4.01 3.51 12.86
C ALA A 12 -2.85 4.52 12.90
N ARG A 13 -2.51 5.03 14.09
CA ARG A 13 -1.38 5.95 14.25
C ARG A 13 -0.06 5.30 13.86
N GLU A 14 0.18 4.08 14.33
CA GLU A 14 1.40 3.33 14.02
C GLU A 14 1.54 3.12 12.51
N LEU A 15 0.45 2.76 11.84
CA LEU A 15 0.45 2.58 10.38
C LEU A 15 0.72 3.90 9.66
N LEU A 16 0.08 4.99 10.06
CA LEU A 16 0.29 6.29 9.44
C LEU A 16 1.72 6.79 9.67
N GLU A 17 2.30 6.55 10.83
CA GLU A 17 3.70 6.87 11.08
C GLU A 17 4.63 6.07 10.17
N MET A 18 4.40 4.77 10.05
CA MET A 18 5.18 3.90 9.15
C MET A 18 5.12 4.37 7.71
N LEU A 19 3.95 4.87 7.30
CA LEU A 19 3.71 5.35 5.93
C LEU A 19 4.14 6.81 5.74
N GLY A 20 4.68 7.46 6.78
CA GLY A 20 5.12 8.85 6.70
C GLY A 20 3.98 9.85 6.67
N MET A 21 2.83 9.49 7.21
CA MET A 21 1.60 10.30 7.13
C MET A 21 1.17 10.91 8.46
N GLU A 22 1.94 10.80 9.52
CA GLU A 22 1.55 11.32 10.84
C GLU A 22 1.24 12.81 10.83
N HIS A 23 1.93 13.58 9.99
CA HIS A 23 1.70 15.01 9.86
C HIS A 23 0.40 15.35 9.10
N ARG A 24 -0.27 14.36 8.53
CA ARG A 24 -1.52 14.52 7.76
C ARG A 24 -2.73 13.88 8.43
N ILE A 25 -2.60 13.42 9.67
CA ILE A 25 -3.68 12.69 10.36
C ILE A 25 -5.00 13.47 10.38
N ASN A 26 -4.94 14.78 10.54
CA ASN A 26 -6.11 15.66 10.66
C ASN A 26 -6.52 16.31 9.33
N HIS A 27 -5.86 15.96 8.22
CA HIS A 27 -6.19 16.52 6.92
C HIS A 27 -7.34 15.79 6.25
N LYS A 28 -8.17 16.52 5.54
CA LYS A 28 -9.23 15.93 4.72
C LYS A 28 -8.63 15.26 3.48
N PRO A 29 -9.26 14.20 2.95
CA PRO A 29 -8.74 13.55 1.74
C PRO A 29 -8.49 14.50 0.57
N ALA A 30 -9.32 15.54 0.40
CA ALA A 30 -9.15 16.52 -0.66
C ALA A 30 -7.89 17.39 -0.51
N GLU A 31 -7.30 17.44 0.67
CA GLU A 31 -6.10 18.21 0.96
C GLU A 31 -4.81 17.42 0.73
N LEU A 32 -4.93 16.14 0.39
CA LEU A 32 -3.80 15.24 0.24
C LEU A 32 -3.35 15.14 -1.22
N SER A 33 -2.05 14.98 -1.44
CA SER A 33 -1.51 14.65 -2.75
C SER A 33 -1.95 13.25 -3.19
N GLY A 34 -1.76 12.92 -4.47
CA GLY A 34 -2.07 11.58 -4.97
C GLY A 34 -1.32 10.48 -4.23
N GLY A 35 -0.03 10.68 -3.98
CA GLY A 35 0.78 9.73 -3.21
C GLY A 35 0.33 9.60 -1.76
N GLU A 36 -0.04 10.72 -1.14
CA GLU A 36 -0.56 10.72 0.22
C GLU A 36 -1.91 10.02 0.32
N GLN A 37 -2.80 10.25 -0.64
CA GLN A 37 -4.08 9.54 -0.71
C GLN A 37 -3.88 8.03 -0.85
N GLN A 38 -2.91 7.62 -1.66
CA GLN A 38 -2.58 6.20 -1.83
C GLN A 38 -2.06 5.58 -0.54
N ARG A 39 -1.21 6.31 0.20
CA ARG A 39 -0.71 5.85 1.49
C ARG A 39 -1.84 5.67 2.51
N VAL A 40 -2.79 6.59 2.54
CA VAL A 40 -3.96 6.47 3.41
C VAL A 40 -4.80 5.25 3.03
N ALA A 41 -4.97 5.00 1.73
CA ALA A 41 -5.69 3.82 1.26
C ALA A 41 -4.99 2.52 1.71
N ILE A 42 -3.67 2.48 1.64
CA ILE A 42 -2.87 1.34 2.12
C ILE A 42 -3.06 1.16 3.63
N ALA A 43 -3.01 2.25 4.41
CA ALA A 43 -3.24 2.18 5.85
C ALA A 43 -4.62 1.62 6.19
N ARG A 44 -5.66 2.04 5.46
CA ARG A 44 -7.02 1.51 5.65
C ARG A 44 -7.08 0.00 5.40
N ALA A 45 -6.41 -0.44 4.34
CA ALA A 45 -6.38 -1.86 4.02
C ALA A 45 -5.66 -2.67 5.11
N LEU A 46 -4.62 -2.10 5.73
CA LEU A 46 -3.81 -2.80 6.73
C LEU A 46 -4.41 -2.79 8.13
N ILE A 47 -5.39 -1.92 8.41
CA ILE A 47 -5.90 -1.75 9.78
C ILE A 47 -6.46 -3.04 10.38
N ASN A 48 -7.00 -3.92 9.56
CA ASN A 48 -7.57 -5.18 9.99
C ASN A 48 -6.60 -6.36 9.90
N SER A 49 -5.30 -6.09 9.72
CA SER A 49 -4.26 -7.11 9.61
C SER A 49 -4.60 -8.20 8.58
N PRO A 50 -4.83 -7.83 7.31
CA PRO A 50 -5.24 -8.80 6.30
C PRO A 50 -4.12 -9.80 6.02
N ALA A 51 -4.49 -11.04 5.66
CA ALA A 51 -3.52 -12.02 5.24
C ALA A 51 -2.84 -11.62 3.93
N VAL A 52 -3.58 -10.98 3.04
CA VAL A 52 -3.10 -10.51 1.74
C VAL A 52 -3.54 -9.07 1.50
N LEU A 53 -2.60 -8.23 1.13
CA LEU A 53 -2.88 -6.87 0.65
C LEU A 53 -2.92 -6.91 -0.87
N LEU A 54 -4.07 -6.56 -1.43
CA LEU A 54 -4.25 -6.54 -2.88
C LEU A 54 -4.22 -5.09 -3.38
N ALA A 55 -3.37 -4.81 -4.35
CA ALA A 55 -3.26 -3.48 -4.95
C ALA A 55 -3.38 -3.59 -6.47
N ASP A 56 -4.31 -2.83 -7.03
CA ASP A 56 -4.57 -2.82 -8.48
C ASP A 56 -4.05 -1.51 -9.07
N GLU A 57 -2.99 -1.57 -9.87
CA GLU A 57 -2.31 -0.42 -10.47
C GLU A 57 -2.10 0.71 -9.44
N PRO A 58 -1.42 0.43 -8.31
CA PRO A 58 -1.38 1.36 -7.19
C PRO A 58 -0.67 2.68 -7.47
N SER A 59 0.12 2.75 -8.53
CA SER A 59 0.89 3.94 -8.88
C SER A 59 0.50 4.53 -10.25
N GLY A 60 -0.63 4.09 -10.82
CA GLY A 60 -1.01 4.43 -12.19
C GLY A 60 -1.14 5.92 -12.48
N ASN A 61 -1.57 6.72 -11.53
CA ASN A 61 -1.80 8.16 -11.69
C ASN A 61 -0.74 9.02 -10.99
N LEU A 62 0.37 8.42 -10.56
CA LEU A 62 1.40 9.14 -9.81
C LEU A 62 2.56 9.54 -10.73
N ASP A 63 3.21 10.66 -10.39
CA ASP A 63 4.45 11.06 -11.07
C ASP A 63 5.58 10.07 -10.70
N SER A 64 6.73 10.20 -11.37
CA SER A 64 7.85 9.26 -11.23
C SER A 64 8.33 9.11 -9.79
N LYS A 65 8.45 10.23 -9.08
CA LYS A 65 8.95 10.24 -7.70
C LYS A 65 7.95 9.55 -6.75
N ASN A 66 6.69 9.93 -6.83
CA ASN A 66 5.65 9.33 -5.98
C ASN A 66 5.42 7.86 -6.33
N ARG A 67 5.52 7.52 -7.61
CA ARG A 67 5.42 6.14 -8.07
C ARG A 67 6.48 5.27 -7.40
N GLU A 68 7.73 5.71 -7.45
CA GLU A 68 8.84 4.97 -6.87
C GLU A 68 8.72 4.83 -5.37
N GLU A 69 8.29 5.89 -4.68
CA GLU A 69 8.06 5.85 -3.23
C GLU A 69 6.96 4.85 -2.85
N ILE A 70 5.87 4.79 -3.61
CA ILE A 70 4.79 3.82 -3.37
C ILE A 70 5.28 2.39 -3.63
N HIS A 71 6.07 2.17 -4.68
CA HIS A 71 6.65 0.85 -4.95
C HIS A 71 7.55 0.40 -3.81
N GLN A 72 8.43 1.27 -3.33
CA GLN A 72 9.31 0.96 -2.20
C GLN A 72 8.52 0.67 -0.92
N LEU A 73 7.41 1.36 -0.73
CA LEU A 73 6.56 1.13 0.42
C LEU A 73 6.06 -0.31 0.49
N PHE A 74 5.65 -0.90 -0.64
CA PHE A 74 5.21 -2.29 -0.66
C PHE A 74 6.32 -3.25 -0.21
N PHE A 75 7.55 -3.01 -0.63
CA PHE A 75 8.69 -3.82 -0.18
C PHE A 75 8.98 -3.63 1.30
N THR A 76 8.85 -2.40 1.80
CA THR A 76 8.98 -2.11 3.23
C THR A 76 7.92 -2.86 4.05
N LEU A 77 6.69 -2.90 3.58
CA LEU A 77 5.61 -3.64 4.25
C LEU A 77 5.91 -5.14 4.31
N ARG A 78 6.43 -5.69 3.21
CA ARG A 78 6.87 -7.09 3.19
C ARG A 78 7.97 -7.35 4.23
N ASP A 79 8.99 -6.49 4.24
CA ASP A 79 10.17 -6.70 5.06
C ASP A 79 9.91 -6.41 6.55
N THR A 80 9.09 -5.40 6.84
CA THR A 80 8.83 -4.94 8.22
C THR A 80 7.70 -5.71 8.89
N LEU A 81 6.60 -5.96 8.15
CA LEU A 81 5.40 -6.59 8.69
C LEU A 81 5.24 -8.04 8.27
N GLY A 82 6.08 -8.55 7.38
CA GLY A 82 5.86 -9.87 6.80
C GLY A 82 4.57 -9.92 5.98
N GLN A 83 4.13 -8.78 5.44
CA GLN A 83 2.88 -8.68 4.70
C GLN A 83 2.99 -9.33 3.34
N THR A 84 2.07 -10.23 3.02
CA THR A 84 1.92 -10.74 1.66
C THR A 84 1.20 -9.69 0.83
N VAL A 85 1.80 -9.30 -0.28
CA VAL A 85 1.26 -8.27 -1.17
C VAL A 85 1.11 -8.84 -2.57
N VAL A 86 -0.08 -8.66 -3.15
CA VAL A 86 -0.34 -9.00 -4.54
C VAL A 86 -0.63 -7.71 -5.28
N ILE A 87 0.17 -7.42 -6.30
CA ILE A 87 0.04 -6.20 -7.09
C ILE A 87 -0.32 -6.55 -8.52
N VAL A 88 -1.40 -5.96 -9.02
CA VAL A 88 -1.75 -6.03 -10.44
C VAL A 88 -1.17 -4.80 -11.11
N THR A 89 -0.30 -4.98 -12.08
CA THR A 89 0.39 -3.86 -12.70
C THR A 89 0.80 -4.15 -14.14
N HIS A 90 0.92 -3.08 -14.95
CA HIS A 90 1.56 -3.11 -16.26
C HIS A 90 3.03 -2.64 -16.17
N ASP A 91 3.49 -2.25 -15.00
CA ASP A 91 4.86 -1.81 -14.80
C ASP A 91 5.80 -3.00 -14.73
N GLU A 92 6.56 -3.22 -15.80
CA GLU A 92 7.47 -4.36 -15.91
C GLU A 92 8.62 -4.30 -14.90
N GLN A 93 9.08 -3.10 -14.56
CA GLN A 93 10.15 -2.92 -13.59
C GLN A 93 9.69 -3.35 -12.20
N LEU A 94 8.49 -2.93 -11.80
CA LEU A 94 7.91 -3.35 -10.53
C LEU A 94 7.72 -4.87 -10.49
N ALA A 95 7.21 -5.45 -11.57
CA ALA A 95 7.02 -6.88 -11.67
C ALA A 95 8.34 -7.64 -11.48
N ARG A 96 9.41 -7.17 -12.12
CA ARG A 96 10.73 -7.81 -12.01
C ARG A 96 11.34 -7.72 -10.60
N MET A 97 10.97 -6.70 -9.83
CA MET A 97 11.46 -6.53 -8.46
C MET A 97 10.72 -7.41 -7.45
N SER A 98 9.58 -7.96 -7.82
CA SER A 98 8.78 -8.79 -6.93
C SER A 98 9.43 -10.16 -6.70
N ASP A 99 9.00 -10.83 -5.63
CA ASP A 99 9.48 -12.17 -5.30
C ASP A 99 9.00 -13.22 -6.30
N ARG A 100 7.82 -12.99 -6.88
CA ARG A 100 7.23 -13.88 -7.87
C ARG A 100 6.39 -13.06 -8.85
N GLU A 101 6.52 -13.38 -10.12
CA GLU A 101 5.77 -12.73 -11.18
C GLU A 101 4.85 -13.74 -11.88
N ILE A 102 3.60 -13.33 -12.07
CA ILE A 102 2.62 -14.11 -12.83
C ILE A 102 2.19 -13.24 -14.00
N VAL A 103 2.40 -13.74 -15.21
CA VAL A 103 2.02 -13.03 -16.43
C VAL A 103 0.67 -13.53 -16.90
N MET A 104 -0.27 -12.60 -17.16
CA MET A 104 -1.60 -12.93 -17.68
C MET A 104 -1.76 -12.30 -19.05
N ILE A 105 -2.19 -13.13 -20.01
CA ILE A 105 -2.48 -12.68 -21.37
C ILE A 105 -3.85 -13.25 -21.76
N ASP A 106 -4.74 -12.37 -22.24
CA ASP A 106 -6.11 -12.74 -22.65
C ASP A 106 -6.86 -13.52 -21.55
N GLY A 107 -6.68 -13.12 -20.29
CA GLY A 107 -7.33 -13.74 -19.16
C GLY A 107 -6.74 -15.07 -18.72
N MET A 108 -5.62 -15.48 -19.32
CA MET A 108 -4.97 -16.75 -19.01
C MET A 108 -3.58 -16.53 -18.43
N ILE A 109 -3.23 -17.38 -17.46
CA ILE A 109 -1.90 -17.34 -16.84
C ILE A 109 -0.90 -17.97 -17.80
N ARG A 110 0.20 -17.26 -18.05
CA ARG A 110 1.33 -17.78 -18.82
C ARG A 110 2.34 -18.45 -17.91
N PRO A 111 2.83 -19.64 -18.26
CA PRO A 111 3.90 -20.29 -17.49
C PRO A 111 5.21 -19.50 -17.55
#